data_db75fe990dd6eb7b5e3545aaf257bb79
#
_entry.id   db75fe990dd6eb7b5e3545aaf257bb79
#
_cell.length_a   1.000
_cell.length_b   1.000
_cell.length_c   1.000
_cell.angle_alpha   90.00
_cell.angle_beta   90.00
_cell.angle_gamma   90.00
#
_symmetry.space_group_name_H-M   'P 1'
#
loop_
_entity.id
_entity.type
_entity.pdbx_description
1 polymer ?
#
loop_
_entity_poly.entity_id
_entity_poly.type
_entity_poly.pdbx_seq_one_letter_code
_entity_poly.pdbx_strand_id
1 'polypeptide(L)'
;EYDKAEFIKGEIRSLQDMGHSNPGDTAIFYRTNAQSRIFEEVFMRAAIPYKVVGGLRFYERKEVKDLLAYLRVLANPDDEVSLRRVINFPKRGIGDRALEEVELFAELHGISFWNALLRVTEATAVPNKAAQSIATFTSMLTALQTLVEAKTKPSVIIEAVLEQSGLLTELEASTDPQDEVRVENLKELVAVAMEYEERPFDALAEDEEISLAGFLEKVALVADAD
;
A
#
# COMPACT_ATOMS: atom_id res chain seq x y z
N GLU A 1 -20.99 -0.19 4.40
CA GLU A 1 -20.25 -1.17 5.25
C GLU A 1 -19.83 -0.54 6.59
N TYR A 2 -19.35 0.71 6.63
CA TYR A 2 -18.93 1.38 7.87
C TYR A 2 -20.06 1.43 8.91
N ASP A 3 -21.28 1.79 8.53
CA ASP A 3 -22.45 1.82 9.43
C ASP A 3 -22.75 0.45 10.06
N LYS A 4 -22.50 -0.63 9.32
CA LYS A 4 -22.67 -2.00 9.84
C LYS A 4 -21.62 -2.31 10.90
N ALA A 5 -20.37 -1.92 10.70
CA ALA A 5 -19.30 -2.14 11.67
C ALA A 5 -19.53 -1.31 12.94
N GLU A 6 -19.99 -0.05 12.78
CA GLU A 6 -20.37 0.81 13.91
C GLU A 6 -21.55 0.23 14.70
N PHE A 7 -22.57 -0.29 14.01
CA PHE A 7 -23.70 -0.97 14.66
C PHE A 7 -23.23 -2.19 15.47
N ILE A 8 -22.42 -3.07 14.84
CA ILE A 8 -21.89 -4.27 15.52
C ILE A 8 -21.03 -3.91 16.72
N LYS A 9 -20.21 -2.86 16.62
CA LYS A 9 -19.44 -2.30 17.74
C LYS A 9 -20.36 -1.90 18.89
N GLY A 10 -21.46 -1.19 18.58
CA GLY A 10 -22.45 -0.78 19.56
C GLY A 10 -23.10 -1.97 20.28
N GLU A 11 -23.49 -2.99 19.53
CA GLU A 11 -24.08 -4.22 20.09
C GLU A 11 -23.11 -4.97 21.00
N ILE A 12 -21.83 -5.12 20.58
CA ILE A 12 -20.80 -5.77 21.41
C ILE A 12 -20.64 -5.04 22.75
N ARG A 13 -20.56 -3.70 22.74
CA ARG A 13 -20.45 -2.91 23.96
C ARG A 13 -21.69 -3.03 24.83
N SER A 14 -22.87 -2.96 24.22
CA SER A 14 -24.13 -3.11 24.95
C SER A 14 -24.23 -4.45 25.68
N LEU A 15 -23.87 -5.54 25.00
CA LEU A 15 -23.85 -6.89 25.59
C LEU A 15 -22.81 -7.03 26.70
N GLN A 16 -21.66 -6.39 26.55
CA GLN A 16 -20.61 -6.35 27.57
C GLN A 16 -21.06 -5.55 28.82
N ASP A 17 -21.66 -4.39 28.63
CA ASP A 17 -22.17 -3.54 29.73
C ASP A 17 -23.29 -4.20 30.51
N MET A 18 -24.13 -5.00 29.84
CA MET A 18 -25.17 -5.83 30.48
C MET A 18 -24.59 -7.08 31.17
N GLY A 19 -23.31 -7.38 31.01
CA GLY A 19 -22.68 -8.58 31.54
C GLY A 19 -23.10 -9.87 30.85
N HIS A 20 -23.66 -9.79 29.64
CA HIS A 20 -24.17 -10.95 28.89
C HIS A 20 -23.08 -11.67 28.11
N SER A 21 -22.06 -10.96 27.61
CA SER A 21 -20.92 -11.56 26.88
C SER A 21 -19.68 -10.65 26.94
N ASN A 22 -18.52 -11.24 26.71
CA ASN A 22 -17.29 -10.50 26.47
C ASN A 22 -17.01 -10.39 24.97
N PRO A 23 -16.17 -9.47 24.51
CA PRO A 23 -15.78 -9.38 23.08
C PRO A 23 -15.28 -10.68 22.51
N GLY A 24 -14.53 -11.50 23.30
CA GLY A 24 -14.02 -12.81 22.90
C GLY A 24 -15.09 -13.87 22.64
N ASP A 25 -16.32 -13.66 23.07
CA ASP A 25 -17.45 -14.57 22.85
C ASP A 25 -18.19 -14.25 21.54
N THR A 26 -17.78 -13.19 20.82
CA THR A 26 -18.42 -12.74 19.58
C THR A 26 -17.59 -13.16 18.37
N ALA A 27 -18.25 -13.71 17.35
CA ALA A 27 -17.63 -14.00 16.06
C ALA A 27 -18.36 -13.24 14.93
N ILE A 28 -17.59 -12.61 14.04
CA ILE A 28 -18.10 -11.90 12.88
C ILE A 28 -17.70 -12.67 11.63
N PHE A 29 -18.69 -13.03 10.83
CA PHE A 29 -18.48 -13.71 9.55
C PHE A 29 -18.67 -12.70 8.41
N TYR A 30 -17.71 -12.70 7.48
CA TYR A 30 -17.76 -11.88 6.29
C TYR A 30 -17.49 -12.72 5.04
N ARG A 31 -17.94 -12.24 3.90
CA ARG A 31 -17.90 -13.00 2.65
C ARG A 31 -16.55 -12.93 1.95
N THR A 32 -15.94 -11.76 1.94
CA THR A 32 -14.64 -11.52 1.30
C THR A 32 -13.65 -10.97 2.31
N ASN A 33 -12.37 -11.28 2.09
CA ASN A 33 -11.31 -10.82 2.98
C ASN A 33 -11.19 -9.28 3.02
N ALA A 34 -11.51 -8.59 1.93
CA ALA A 34 -11.51 -7.13 1.89
C ALA A 34 -12.44 -6.51 2.95
N GLN A 35 -13.57 -7.14 3.23
CA GLN A 35 -14.53 -6.66 4.24
C GLN A 35 -13.99 -6.63 5.67
N SER A 36 -12.93 -7.39 5.98
CA SER A 36 -12.36 -7.39 7.34
C SER A 36 -11.79 -6.01 7.73
N ARG A 37 -11.26 -5.24 6.78
CA ARG A 37 -10.62 -3.94 7.02
C ARG A 37 -11.48 -3.00 7.87
N ILE A 38 -12.74 -2.84 7.50
CA ILE A 38 -13.63 -1.90 8.18
C ILE A 38 -13.84 -2.31 9.64
N PHE A 39 -14.02 -3.61 9.91
CA PHE A 39 -14.13 -4.12 11.28
C PHE A 39 -12.83 -3.92 12.06
N GLU A 40 -11.68 -4.20 11.43
CA GLU A 40 -10.37 -4.00 12.02
C GLU A 40 -10.17 -2.53 12.45
N GLU A 41 -10.46 -1.57 11.55
CA GLU A 41 -10.35 -0.13 11.84
C GLU A 41 -11.32 0.34 12.94
N VAL A 42 -12.59 -0.09 12.88
CA VAL A 42 -13.62 0.32 13.85
C VAL A 42 -13.29 -0.23 15.25
N PHE A 43 -12.87 -1.48 15.34
CA PHE A 43 -12.54 -2.11 16.63
C PHE A 43 -11.27 -1.55 17.23
N MET A 44 -10.27 -1.29 16.41
CA MET A 44 -9.03 -0.63 16.84
C MET A 44 -9.30 0.75 17.42
N ARG A 45 -10.05 1.62 16.70
CA ARG A 45 -10.43 2.95 17.21
C ARG A 45 -11.26 2.88 18.49
N ALA A 46 -12.04 1.82 18.65
CA ALA A 46 -12.87 1.59 19.83
C ALA A 46 -12.12 0.90 20.98
N ALA A 47 -10.83 0.55 20.79
CA ALA A 47 -10.05 -0.26 21.71
C ALA A 47 -10.74 -1.60 22.08
N ILE A 48 -11.43 -2.21 21.11
CA ILE A 48 -12.03 -3.53 21.26
C ILE A 48 -11.01 -4.56 20.75
N PRO A 49 -10.53 -5.48 21.60
CA PRO A 49 -9.57 -6.50 21.16
C PRO A 49 -10.23 -7.44 20.14
N TYR A 50 -9.53 -7.72 19.06
CA TYR A 50 -10.01 -8.61 18.00
C TYR A 50 -8.88 -9.50 17.46
N LYS A 51 -9.28 -10.55 16.76
CA LYS A 51 -8.37 -11.45 16.03
C LYS A 51 -8.97 -11.80 14.67
N VAL A 52 -8.19 -11.62 13.61
CA VAL A 52 -8.55 -12.14 12.29
C VAL A 52 -8.21 -13.63 12.25
N VAL A 53 -9.21 -14.47 11.99
CA VAL A 53 -9.06 -15.92 11.94
C VAL A 53 -8.99 -16.39 10.49
N GLY A 54 -7.96 -17.15 10.17
CA GLY A 54 -7.78 -17.72 8.82
C GLY A 54 -7.11 -16.81 7.80
N GLY A 55 -6.59 -15.63 8.21
CA GLY A 55 -5.91 -14.72 7.31
C GLY A 55 -5.01 -13.70 8.03
N LEU A 56 -4.36 -12.86 7.24
CA LEU A 56 -3.61 -11.69 7.72
C LEU A 56 -4.54 -10.47 7.84
N ARG A 57 -4.20 -9.56 8.73
CA ARG A 57 -4.82 -8.22 8.79
C ARG A 57 -4.70 -7.54 7.42
N PHE A 58 -5.61 -6.62 7.09
CA PHE A 58 -5.67 -6.01 5.77
C PHE A 58 -4.33 -5.40 5.32
N TYR A 59 -3.73 -4.55 6.15
CA TYR A 59 -2.47 -3.88 5.83
C TYR A 59 -1.23 -4.79 5.90
N GLU A 60 -1.36 -6.00 6.45
CA GLU A 60 -0.28 -7.00 6.48
C GLU A 60 -0.23 -7.86 5.21
N ARG A 61 -1.28 -7.83 4.38
CA ARG A 61 -1.35 -8.62 3.14
C ARG A 61 -0.29 -8.20 2.16
N LYS A 62 0.29 -9.19 1.49
CA LYS A 62 1.45 -8.99 0.61
C LYS A 62 1.15 -7.94 -0.48
N GLU A 63 0.05 -8.09 -1.21
CA GLU A 63 -0.37 -7.20 -2.30
C GLU A 63 -0.63 -5.77 -1.83
N VAL A 64 -1.18 -5.60 -0.63
CA VAL A 64 -1.41 -4.28 -0.02
C VAL A 64 -0.07 -3.64 0.34
N LYS A 65 0.84 -4.42 0.97
CA LYS A 65 2.21 -3.94 1.27
C LYS A 65 3.00 -3.59 0.01
N ASP A 66 2.83 -4.36 -1.06
CA ASP A 66 3.50 -4.10 -2.34
C ASP A 66 3.01 -2.78 -2.95
N LEU A 67 1.69 -2.55 -2.97
CA LEU A 67 1.13 -1.29 -3.46
C LEU A 67 1.52 -0.09 -2.58
N LEU A 68 1.46 -0.24 -1.25
CA LEU A 68 1.93 0.80 -0.32
C LEU A 68 3.41 1.12 -0.51
N ALA A 69 4.25 0.13 -0.83
CA ALA A 69 5.65 0.38 -1.12
C ALA A 69 5.84 1.23 -2.39
N TYR A 70 5.05 1.01 -3.45
CA TYR A 70 5.04 1.92 -4.61
C TYR A 70 4.70 3.35 -4.21
N LEU A 71 3.64 3.52 -3.40
CA LEU A 71 3.20 4.85 -2.97
C LEU A 71 4.26 5.56 -2.10
N ARG A 72 4.94 4.80 -1.22
CA ARG A 72 6.05 5.32 -0.40
C ARG A 72 7.21 5.80 -1.26
N VAL A 73 7.59 5.03 -2.29
CA VAL A 73 8.63 5.43 -3.25
C VAL A 73 8.23 6.68 -4.02
N LEU A 74 6.96 6.84 -4.39
CA LEU A 74 6.48 8.06 -5.05
C LEU A 74 6.54 9.28 -4.13
N ALA A 75 6.25 9.11 -2.84
CA ALA A 75 6.34 10.17 -1.84
C ALA A 75 7.79 10.47 -1.43
N ASN A 76 8.64 9.45 -1.39
CA ASN A 76 10.07 9.55 -1.06
C ASN A 76 10.88 8.50 -1.85
N PRO A 77 11.51 8.89 -2.97
CA PRO A 77 12.31 7.97 -3.79
C PRO A 77 13.56 7.40 -3.07
N ASP A 78 14.01 8.05 -2.01
CA ASP A 78 15.13 7.59 -1.21
C ASP A 78 14.71 6.57 -0.11
N ASP A 79 13.42 6.16 -0.06
CA ASP A 79 12.99 4.98 0.71
C ASP A 79 13.47 3.70 0.00
N GLU A 80 14.72 3.35 0.27
CA GLU A 80 15.37 2.21 -0.35
C GLU A 80 14.70 0.88 -0.04
N VAL A 81 14.12 0.72 1.16
CA VAL A 81 13.42 -0.51 1.55
C VAL A 81 12.21 -0.73 0.66
N SER A 82 11.37 0.30 0.49
CA SER A 82 10.22 0.25 -0.40
C SER A 82 10.64 0.10 -1.87
N LEU A 83 11.69 0.79 -2.29
CA LEU A 83 12.21 0.74 -3.66
C LEU A 83 12.71 -0.66 -4.03
N ARG A 84 13.52 -1.30 -3.17
CA ARG A 84 14.00 -2.69 -3.36
C ARG A 84 12.84 -3.69 -3.39
N ARG A 85 11.76 -3.43 -2.65
CA ARG A 85 10.57 -4.28 -2.64
C ARG A 85 9.87 -4.29 -3.99
N VAL A 86 9.77 -3.15 -4.67
CA VAL A 86 8.93 -2.98 -5.88
C VAL A 86 9.68 -3.02 -7.20
N ILE A 87 11.00 -2.84 -7.19
CA ILE A 87 11.78 -2.70 -8.44
C ILE A 87 11.65 -3.90 -9.38
N ASN A 88 11.53 -5.10 -8.85
CA ASN A 88 11.32 -6.33 -9.62
C ASN A 88 9.98 -7.01 -9.34
N PHE A 89 8.99 -6.26 -8.89
CA PHE A 89 7.64 -6.74 -8.67
C PHE A 89 6.61 -5.76 -9.26
N PRO A 90 5.82 -6.17 -10.27
CA PRO A 90 5.89 -7.43 -11.05
C PRO A 90 7.27 -7.74 -11.63
N LYS A 91 7.50 -9.01 -12.03
CA LYS A 91 8.81 -9.43 -12.55
C LYS A 91 9.23 -8.62 -13.77
N ARG A 92 10.39 -7.94 -13.70
CA ARG A 92 10.97 -7.13 -14.78
C ARG A 92 12.31 -7.68 -15.30
N GLY A 93 12.77 -8.80 -14.75
CA GLY A 93 14.08 -9.36 -15.09
C GLY A 93 15.26 -8.60 -14.46
N ILE A 94 14.99 -7.86 -13.39
CA ILE A 94 16.00 -7.18 -12.58
C ILE A 94 16.36 -8.12 -11.43
N GLY A 95 17.49 -8.82 -11.56
CA GLY A 95 17.96 -9.74 -10.54
C GLY A 95 18.88 -9.08 -9.52
N ASP A 96 19.12 -9.77 -8.39
CA ASP A 96 19.93 -9.29 -7.28
C ASP A 96 21.32 -8.82 -7.70
N ARG A 97 22.00 -9.57 -8.58
CA ARG A 97 23.30 -9.19 -9.11
C ARG A 97 23.29 -7.80 -9.80
N ALA A 98 22.21 -7.47 -10.53
CA ALA A 98 22.12 -6.17 -11.18
C ALA A 98 21.96 -5.05 -10.14
N LEU A 99 21.22 -5.32 -9.05
CA LEU A 99 21.03 -4.38 -7.95
C LEU A 99 22.31 -4.18 -7.15
N GLU A 100 23.10 -5.24 -6.93
CA GLU A 100 24.43 -5.17 -6.30
C GLU A 100 25.38 -4.26 -7.10
N GLU A 101 25.40 -4.39 -8.44
CA GLU A 101 26.21 -3.53 -9.29
C GLU A 101 25.75 -2.07 -9.27
N VAL A 102 24.45 -1.80 -9.16
CA VAL A 102 23.90 -0.45 -8.98
C VAL A 102 24.31 0.12 -7.61
N GLU A 103 24.31 -0.71 -6.56
CA GLU A 103 24.72 -0.32 -5.22
C GLU A 103 26.20 0.07 -5.17
N LEU A 104 27.06 -0.76 -5.78
CA LEU A 104 28.49 -0.44 -5.92
C LEU A 104 28.71 0.85 -6.71
N PHE A 105 27.92 1.10 -7.75
CA PHE A 105 27.96 2.35 -8.50
C PHE A 105 27.53 3.53 -7.63
N ALA A 106 26.50 3.39 -6.81
CA ALA A 106 26.03 4.41 -5.87
C ALA A 106 27.12 4.79 -4.85
N GLU A 107 27.74 3.76 -4.22
CA GLU A 107 28.85 3.94 -3.27
C GLU A 107 30.05 4.65 -3.91
N LEU A 108 30.46 4.22 -5.11
CA LEU A 108 31.60 4.78 -5.82
C LEU A 108 31.42 6.27 -6.13
N HIS A 109 30.18 6.69 -6.41
CA HIS A 109 29.86 8.08 -6.78
C HIS A 109 29.30 8.91 -5.62
N GLY A 110 29.12 8.32 -4.43
CA GLY A 110 28.57 8.99 -3.25
C GLY A 110 27.15 9.52 -3.46
N ILE A 111 26.31 8.77 -4.18
CA ILE A 111 24.93 9.12 -4.50
C ILE A 111 23.94 8.11 -3.89
N SER A 112 22.66 8.50 -3.77
CA SER A 112 21.64 7.58 -3.30
C SER A 112 21.38 6.44 -4.29
N PHE A 113 20.80 5.34 -3.80
CA PHE A 113 20.44 4.19 -4.64
C PHE A 113 19.46 4.61 -5.74
N TRP A 114 18.50 5.50 -5.44
CA TRP A 114 17.60 6.07 -6.44
C TRP A 114 18.35 6.82 -7.55
N ASN A 115 19.27 7.68 -7.17
CA ASN A 115 20.09 8.44 -8.13
C ASN A 115 20.99 7.52 -8.98
N ALA A 116 21.45 6.42 -8.42
CA ALA A 116 22.20 5.40 -9.16
C ALA A 116 21.31 4.67 -10.18
N LEU A 117 20.07 4.34 -9.82
CA LEU A 117 19.09 3.76 -10.75
C LEU A 117 18.77 4.69 -11.92
N LEU A 118 18.61 6.00 -11.66
CA LEU A 118 18.40 7.00 -12.72
C LEU A 118 19.61 7.09 -13.69
N ARG A 119 20.80 6.82 -13.19
CA ARG A 119 22.07 6.85 -13.95
C ARG A 119 22.55 5.45 -14.36
N VAL A 120 21.68 4.45 -14.38
CA VAL A 120 22.05 3.04 -14.62
C VAL A 120 22.79 2.82 -15.94
N THR A 121 22.58 3.65 -16.95
CA THR A 121 23.29 3.60 -18.23
C THR A 121 24.78 3.89 -18.11
N GLU A 122 25.20 4.57 -17.04
CA GLU A 122 26.61 4.87 -16.71
C GLU A 122 27.26 3.70 -15.95
N ALA A 123 26.46 2.86 -15.31
CA ALA A 123 26.92 1.69 -14.54
C ALA A 123 27.23 0.51 -15.48
N THR A 124 28.39 0.55 -16.12
CA THR A 124 28.78 -0.41 -17.18
C THR A 124 28.87 -1.87 -16.71
N ALA A 125 28.94 -2.14 -15.42
CA ALA A 125 28.93 -3.48 -14.84
C ALA A 125 27.52 -4.10 -14.81
N VAL A 126 26.46 -3.29 -14.89
CA VAL A 126 25.08 -3.77 -14.94
C VAL A 126 24.80 -4.38 -16.32
N PRO A 127 24.27 -5.61 -16.38
CA PRO A 127 23.93 -6.23 -17.68
C PRO A 127 22.94 -5.38 -18.47
N ASN A 128 23.16 -5.19 -19.77
CA ASN A 128 22.38 -4.31 -20.64
C ASN A 128 20.85 -4.54 -20.53
N LYS A 129 20.41 -5.81 -20.49
CA LYS A 129 18.98 -6.15 -20.36
C LYS A 129 18.41 -5.64 -19.02
N ALA A 130 19.15 -5.81 -17.94
CA ALA A 130 18.74 -5.31 -16.62
C ALA A 130 18.76 -3.79 -16.59
N ALA A 131 19.78 -3.15 -17.18
CA ALA A 131 19.84 -1.69 -17.28
C ALA A 131 18.64 -1.10 -18.04
N GLN A 132 18.22 -1.73 -19.13
CA GLN A 132 17.00 -1.31 -19.86
C GLN A 132 15.74 -1.47 -19.02
N SER A 133 15.60 -2.57 -18.28
CA SER A 133 14.46 -2.80 -17.38
C SER A 133 14.44 -1.77 -16.24
N ILE A 134 15.60 -1.45 -15.68
CA ILE A 134 15.75 -0.41 -14.65
C ILE A 134 15.37 0.97 -15.22
N ALA A 135 15.86 1.31 -16.40
CA ALA A 135 15.54 2.57 -17.04
C ALA A 135 14.04 2.71 -17.35
N THR A 136 13.38 1.64 -17.78
CA THR A 136 11.92 1.61 -17.98
C THR A 136 11.18 1.81 -16.65
N PHE A 137 11.61 1.12 -15.60
CA PHE A 137 11.03 1.23 -14.26
C PHE A 137 11.19 2.65 -13.68
N THR A 138 12.39 3.23 -13.75
CA THR A 138 12.63 4.59 -13.25
C THR A 138 11.83 5.63 -14.04
N SER A 139 11.72 5.48 -15.37
CA SER A 139 10.90 6.37 -16.21
C SER A 139 9.43 6.32 -15.82
N MET A 140 8.88 5.12 -15.54
CA MET A 140 7.52 4.95 -15.05
C MET A 140 7.33 5.66 -13.69
N LEU A 141 8.23 5.46 -12.73
CA LEU A 141 8.14 6.11 -11.42
C LEU A 141 8.23 7.63 -11.54
N THR A 142 9.14 8.15 -12.37
CA THR A 142 9.27 9.58 -12.60
C THR A 142 8.00 10.19 -13.22
N ALA A 143 7.36 9.48 -14.15
CA ALA A 143 6.08 9.89 -14.71
C ALA A 143 4.97 9.92 -13.63
N LEU A 144 4.90 8.90 -12.77
CA LEU A 144 3.94 8.87 -11.66
C LEU A 144 4.21 9.94 -10.60
N GLN A 145 5.48 10.31 -10.35
CA GLN A 145 5.83 11.40 -9.43
C GLN A 145 5.26 12.75 -9.87
N THR A 146 5.10 12.98 -11.18
CA THR A 146 4.44 14.21 -11.66
C THR A 146 3.01 14.35 -11.15
N LEU A 147 2.31 13.25 -10.89
CA LEU A 147 0.97 13.29 -10.30
C LEU A 147 1.03 13.73 -8.82
N VAL A 148 2.05 13.30 -8.09
CA VAL A 148 2.26 13.72 -6.69
C VAL A 148 2.60 15.21 -6.63
N GLU A 149 3.50 15.69 -7.51
CA GLU A 149 3.87 17.10 -7.62
C GLU A 149 2.67 17.97 -8.00
N ALA A 150 1.78 17.46 -8.86
CA ALA A 150 0.54 18.13 -9.25
C ALA A 150 -0.54 18.09 -8.14
N LYS A 151 -0.23 17.53 -6.96
CA LYS A 151 -1.18 17.35 -5.85
C LYS A 151 -2.45 16.61 -6.27
N THR A 152 -2.29 15.62 -7.15
CA THR A 152 -3.39 14.75 -7.57
C THR A 152 -3.92 13.94 -6.37
N LYS A 153 -5.20 13.66 -6.36
CA LYS A 153 -5.84 12.87 -5.30
C LYS A 153 -5.19 11.50 -5.13
N PRO A 154 -5.00 11.01 -3.89
CA PRO A 154 -4.40 9.71 -3.61
C PRO A 154 -5.05 8.54 -4.35
N SER A 155 -6.39 8.51 -4.46
CA SER A 155 -7.11 7.47 -5.20
C SER A 155 -6.68 7.39 -6.66
N VAL A 156 -6.55 8.53 -7.33
CA VAL A 156 -6.12 8.62 -8.73
C VAL A 156 -4.65 8.19 -8.89
N ILE A 157 -3.79 8.54 -7.95
CA ILE A 157 -2.38 8.10 -7.95
C ILE A 157 -2.32 6.57 -7.79
N ILE A 158 -3.11 5.99 -6.89
CA ILE A 158 -3.17 4.54 -6.66
C ILE A 158 -3.63 3.82 -7.94
N GLU A 159 -4.70 4.29 -8.58
CA GLU A 159 -5.18 3.72 -9.85
C GLU A 159 -4.10 3.79 -10.94
N ALA A 160 -3.41 4.92 -11.07
CA ALA A 160 -2.31 5.07 -12.02
C ALA A 160 -1.14 4.13 -11.73
N VAL A 161 -0.80 3.90 -10.45
CA VAL A 161 0.21 2.89 -10.05
C VAL A 161 -0.24 1.49 -10.44
N LEU A 162 -1.48 1.11 -10.15
CA LEU A 162 -2.02 -0.21 -10.45
C LEU A 162 -1.96 -0.51 -11.96
N GLU A 163 -2.31 0.48 -12.79
CA GLU A 163 -2.29 0.36 -14.24
C GLU A 163 -0.86 0.31 -14.79
N GLN A 164 -0.03 1.31 -14.46
CA GLN A 164 1.28 1.48 -15.07
C GLN A 164 2.33 0.51 -14.56
N SER A 165 2.24 0.05 -13.31
CA SER A 165 3.17 -0.93 -12.75
C SER A 165 2.99 -2.33 -13.32
N GLY A 166 1.79 -2.66 -13.84
CA GLY A 166 1.40 -3.99 -14.27
C GLY A 166 0.92 -4.91 -13.13
N LEU A 167 0.80 -4.39 -11.89
CA LEU A 167 0.35 -5.17 -10.73
C LEU A 167 -1.04 -5.76 -10.95
N LEU A 168 -1.98 -4.93 -11.38
CA LEU A 168 -3.35 -5.35 -11.60
C LEU A 168 -3.43 -6.31 -12.79
N THR A 169 -2.74 -5.98 -13.89
CA THR A 169 -2.74 -6.79 -15.12
C THR A 169 -2.20 -8.20 -14.88
N GLU A 170 -1.14 -8.36 -14.06
CA GLU A 170 -0.58 -9.68 -13.74
C GLU A 170 -1.59 -10.52 -12.94
N LEU A 171 -2.25 -9.92 -11.94
CA LEU A 171 -3.23 -10.61 -11.09
C LEU A 171 -4.51 -10.97 -11.86
N GLU A 172 -5.02 -10.07 -12.71
CA GLU A 172 -6.23 -10.30 -13.51
C GLU A 172 -6.01 -11.33 -14.63
N ALA A 173 -4.77 -11.49 -15.11
CA ALA A 173 -4.42 -12.54 -16.08
C ALA A 173 -4.23 -13.92 -15.44
N SER A 174 -4.17 -13.99 -14.12
CA SER A 174 -3.98 -15.24 -13.37
C SER A 174 -5.27 -16.07 -13.33
N THR A 175 -5.12 -17.39 -13.32
CA THR A 175 -6.21 -18.35 -13.10
C THR A 175 -6.30 -18.85 -11.66
N ASP A 176 -5.45 -18.35 -10.76
CA ASP A 176 -5.47 -18.71 -9.35
C ASP A 176 -6.62 -17.96 -8.65
N PRO A 177 -7.57 -18.66 -8.01
CA PRO A 177 -8.64 -18.02 -7.23
C PRO A 177 -8.13 -17.10 -6.11
N GLN A 178 -6.91 -17.30 -5.63
CA GLN A 178 -6.31 -16.40 -4.64
C GLN A 178 -5.97 -15.03 -5.24
N ASP A 179 -5.70 -14.95 -6.53
CA ASP A 179 -5.39 -13.68 -7.19
C ASP A 179 -6.63 -12.81 -7.40
N GLU A 180 -7.83 -13.41 -7.53
CA GLU A 180 -9.10 -12.64 -7.47
C GLU A 180 -9.24 -11.92 -6.12
N VAL A 181 -8.93 -12.61 -5.01
CA VAL A 181 -8.95 -12.01 -3.66
C VAL A 181 -7.91 -10.89 -3.54
N ARG A 182 -6.73 -11.05 -4.14
CA ARG A 182 -5.69 -10.01 -4.16
C ARG A 182 -6.15 -8.77 -4.94
N VAL A 183 -6.81 -8.97 -6.08
CA VAL A 183 -7.42 -7.87 -6.86
C VAL A 183 -8.45 -7.11 -6.02
N GLU A 184 -9.33 -7.82 -5.29
CA GLU A 184 -10.30 -7.19 -4.38
C GLU A 184 -9.59 -6.36 -3.30
N ASN A 185 -8.51 -6.87 -2.70
CA ASN A 185 -7.73 -6.15 -1.70
C ASN A 185 -7.07 -4.88 -2.25
N LEU A 186 -6.58 -4.91 -3.49
CA LEU A 186 -6.02 -3.72 -4.15
C LEU A 186 -7.11 -2.67 -4.43
N LYS A 187 -8.29 -3.09 -4.90
CA LYS A 187 -9.45 -2.21 -5.10
C LYS A 187 -9.96 -1.62 -3.78
N GLU A 188 -9.90 -2.40 -2.70
CA GLU A 188 -10.24 -1.90 -1.36
C GLU A 188 -9.30 -0.79 -0.91
N LEU A 189 -7.98 -0.85 -1.24
CA LEU A 189 -7.07 0.25 -0.91
C LEU A 189 -7.40 1.53 -1.68
N VAL A 190 -7.92 1.43 -2.91
CA VAL A 190 -8.46 2.60 -3.65
C VAL A 190 -9.66 3.20 -2.90
N ALA A 191 -10.58 2.35 -2.40
CA ALA A 191 -11.72 2.80 -1.62
C ALA A 191 -11.28 3.51 -0.32
N VAL A 192 -10.25 3.00 0.36
CA VAL A 192 -9.64 3.67 1.54
C VAL A 192 -9.15 5.08 1.21
N ALA A 193 -8.53 5.24 0.04
CA ALA A 193 -8.06 6.56 -0.40
C ALA A 193 -9.23 7.51 -0.70
N MET A 194 -10.29 7.01 -1.33
CA MET A 194 -11.51 7.80 -1.55
C MET A 194 -12.16 8.23 -0.23
N GLU A 195 -12.27 7.32 0.76
CA GLU A 195 -12.75 7.66 2.11
C GLU A 195 -11.86 8.71 2.80
N TYR A 196 -10.55 8.66 2.58
CA TYR A 196 -9.63 9.69 3.08
C TYR A 196 -9.89 11.06 2.43
N GLU A 197 -10.22 11.10 1.14
CA GLU A 197 -10.49 12.30 0.36
C GLU A 197 -11.84 12.95 0.70
N GLU A 198 -12.83 12.15 1.12
CA GLU A 198 -14.19 12.61 1.47
C GLU A 198 -14.30 13.16 2.91
N ARG A 199 -13.18 13.31 3.62
CA ARG A 199 -13.22 13.86 4.99
C ARG A 199 -13.87 15.25 5.00
N PRO A 200 -14.78 15.52 5.97
CA PRO A 200 -15.31 16.85 6.15
C PRO A 200 -14.16 17.85 6.38
N PHE A 201 -14.27 19.02 5.79
CA PHE A 201 -13.28 20.10 5.94
C PHE A 201 -12.98 20.43 7.40
N ASP A 202 -14.02 20.32 8.27
CA ASP A 202 -13.92 20.55 9.73
C ASP A 202 -13.10 19.45 10.49
N ALA A 203 -12.81 18.32 9.82
CA ALA A 203 -12.03 17.22 10.39
C ALA A 203 -10.53 17.29 9.99
N LEU A 204 -10.17 18.21 9.09
CA LEU A 204 -8.79 18.51 8.75
C LEU A 204 -8.26 19.55 9.72
N ALA A 205 -7.02 19.40 10.19
CA ALA A 205 -6.33 20.49 10.87
C ALA A 205 -6.21 21.69 9.90
N GLU A 206 -6.18 22.93 10.43
CA GLU A 206 -6.26 24.17 9.62
C GLU A 206 -5.27 24.24 8.44
N ASP A 207 -4.21 23.40 8.43
CA ASP A 207 -3.17 23.34 7.39
C ASP A 207 -3.06 21.95 6.73
N GLU A 208 -4.00 21.01 6.94
CA GLU A 208 -3.91 19.64 6.42
C GLU A 208 -4.50 19.57 5.00
N GLU A 209 -3.63 19.50 3.98
CA GLU A 209 -4.05 19.24 2.60
C GLU A 209 -4.24 17.74 2.34
N ILE A 210 -5.26 17.39 1.53
CA ILE A 210 -5.41 16.04 1.00
C ILE A 210 -4.22 15.75 0.07
N SER A 211 -3.35 14.85 0.50
CA SER A 211 -2.10 14.52 -0.19
C SER A 211 -1.76 13.04 -0.05
N LEU A 212 -0.87 12.55 -0.94
CA LEU A 212 -0.35 11.20 -0.83
C LEU A 212 0.40 10.98 0.49
N ALA A 213 1.17 11.96 0.95
CA ALA A 213 1.88 11.88 2.23
C ALA A 213 0.91 11.73 3.41
N GLY A 214 -0.12 12.58 3.51
CA GLY A 214 -1.13 12.49 4.55
C GLY A 214 -1.93 11.18 4.51
N PHE A 215 -2.20 10.66 3.30
CA PHE A 215 -2.80 9.33 3.17
C PHE A 215 -1.89 8.23 3.73
N LEU A 216 -0.60 8.25 3.41
CA LEU A 216 0.37 7.27 3.93
C LEU A 216 0.55 7.36 5.44
N GLU A 217 0.54 8.56 6.02
CA GLU A 217 0.55 8.75 7.48
C GLU A 217 -0.68 8.14 8.14
N LYS A 218 -1.87 8.38 7.57
CA LYS A 218 -3.10 7.76 8.07
C LYS A 218 -3.02 6.23 8.04
N VAL A 219 -2.55 5.67 6.92
CA VAL A 219 -2.39 4.21 6.78
C VAL A 219 -1.38 3.68 7.80
N ALA A 220 -0.26 4.36 8.01
CA ALA A 220 0.75 3.95 8.99
C ALA A 220 0.17 3.90 10.41
N LEU A 221 -0.58 4.94 10.82
CA LEU A 221 -1.24 4.98 12.13
C LEU A 221 -2.20 3.80 12.36
N VAL A 222 -2.86 3.34 11.30
CA VAL A 222 -3.78 2.19 11.36
C VAL A 222 -3.02 0.86 11.32
N ALA A 223 -1.97 0.77 10.52
CA ALA A 223 -1.20 -0.46 10.35
C ALA A 223 -0.31 -0.79 11.56
N ASP A 224 0.19 0.23 12.27
CA ASP A 224 1.12 0.10 13.41
C ASP A 224 0.41 0.10 14.77
N ALA A 225 -0.91 0.30 14.81
CA ALA A 225 -1.69 0.26 16.05
C ALA A 225 -1.90 -1.20 16.48
N ASP A 226 -1.01 -1.70 17.33
CA ASP A 226 -1.09 -2.99 18.04
C ASP A 226 -1.75 -2.84 19.41
#